data_60663fe820fc15fce0af6cff01ba596a
#
_entry.id   60663fe820fc15fce0af6cff01ba596a
#
_cell.length_a   1.000
_cell.length_b   1.000
_cell.length_c   1.000
_cell.angle_alpha   90.00
_cell.angle_beta   90.00
_cell.angle_gamma   90.00
#
_symmetry.space_group_name_H-M   'P 1'
#
loop_
_entity.id
_entity.type
_entity.pdbx_description
1 polymer ?
#
loop_
_entity_poly.entity_id
_entity_poly.type
_entity_poly.pdbx_seq_one_letter_code
_entity_poly.pdbx_strand_id
1 'polypeptide(L)'
;MKKLFWIVNLPRTLLIYLLTKNSRQRALIFKDLERFAYGERKNKGPYRTFSEVILFDKCFRNVLEFRMKKESKIKAMMLRVFFPIKKDMEIGRCDIGGGLVCYHGHGTVIAAHKIGENFSVWQGVTI
;
A
#
# COMPACT_ATOMS: atom_id res chain seq x y z
N MET A 1 8.03 22.32 12.08
CA MET A 1 8.67 21.22 11.32
C MET A 1 7.68 20.25 10.71
N LYS A 2 6.64 19.84 11.43
CA LYS A 2 5.61 18.94 10.89
C LYS A 2 4.92 19.50 9.65
N LYS A 3 4.58 20.80 9.64
CA LYS A 3 3.95 21.44 8.47
C LYS A 3 4.85 21.41 7.24
N LEU A 4 6.15 21.69 7.42
CA LEU A 4 7.10 21.68 6.31
C LEU A 4 7.24 20.28 5.71
N PHE A 5 7.28 19.24 6.54
CA PHE A 5 7.31 17.85 6.10
C PHE A 5 6.11 17.52 5.20
N TRP A 6 4.91 17.90 5.62
CA TRP A 6 3.70 17.67 4.84
C TRP A 6 3.68 18.44 3.52
N ILE A 7 4.11 19.72 3.56
CA ILE A 7 4.17 20.57 2.36
C ILE A 7 5.16 19.99 1.34
N VAL A 8 6.35 19.59 1.79
CA VAL A 8 7.38 19.03 0.91
C VAL A 8 6.92 17.73 0.25
N ASN A 9 6.17 16.92 0.98
CA ASN A 9 5.69 15.62 0.48
C ASN A 9 4.35 15.69 -0.26
N LEU A 10 3.66 16.85 -0.21
CA LEU A 10 2.34 17.02 -0.81
C LEU A 10 2.31 16.68 -2.30
N PRO A 11 3.24 17.13 -3.15
CA PRO A 11 3.17 16.80 -4.57
C PRO A 11 3.15 15.30 -4.85
N ARG A 12 4.03 14.53 -4.22
CA ARG A 12 4.09 13.09 -4.47
C ARG A 12 2.93 12.32 -3.83
N THR A 13 2.50 12.71 -2.64
CA THR A 13 1.36 12.05 -1.98
C THR A 13 0.07 12.32 -2.75
N LEU A 14 -0.13 13.54 -3.22
CA LEU A 14 -1.31 13.91 -4.00
C LEU A 14 -1.33 13.19 -5.34
N LEU A 15 -0.19 13.12 -6.04
CA LEU A 15 -0.10 12.41 -7.32
C LEU A 15 -0.52 10.95 -7.17
N ILE A 16 0.07 10.25 -6.22
CA ILE A 16 -0.21 8.82 -6.02
C ILE A 16 -1.64 8.60 -5.49
N TYR A 17 -2.13 9.50 -4.65
CA TYR A 17 -3.52 9.45 -4.19
C TYR A 17 -4.51 9.57 -5.35
N LEU A 18 -4.27 10.50 -6.28
CA LEU A 18 -5.12 10.67 -7.45
C LEU A 18 -5.04 9.47 -8.40
N LEU A 19 -3.85 8.91 -8.60
CA LEU A 19 -3.69 7.67 -9.35
C LEU A 19 -4.48 6.52 -8.73
N THR A 20 -4.48 6.44 -7.41
CA THR A 20 -5.23 5.43 -6.66
C THR A 20 -6.73 5.61 -6.82
N LYS A 21 -7.23 6.85 -6.66
CA LYS A 21 -8.65 7.15 -6.82
C LYS A 21 -9.18 6.82 -8.22
N ASN A 22 -8.35 6.98 -9.22
CA ASN A 22 -8.73 6.72 -10.61
C ASN A 22 -8.41 5.29 -11.08
N SER A 23 -7.91 4.45 -10.18
CA SER A 23 -7.58 3.06 -10.48
C SER A 23 -8.82 2.18 -10.48
N ARG A 24 -8.82 1.17 -11.37
CA ARG A 24 -9.80 0.09 -11.33
C ARG A 24 -9.68 -0.77 -10.06
N GLN A 25 -8.52 -0.76 -9.43
CA GLN A 25 -8.25 -1.49 -8.18
C GLN A 25 -8.62 -0.69 -6.93
N ARG A 26 -9.18 0.50 -7.07
CA ARG A 26 -9.42 1.42 -5.94
C ARG A 26 -10.20 0.79 -4.78
N ALA A 27 -11.22 -0.01 -5.08
CA ALA A 27 -12.03 -0.62 -4.03
C ALA A 27 -11.20 -1.56 -3.13
N LEU A 28 -10.32 -2.36 -3.74
CA LEU A 28 -9.42 -3.25 -3.00
C LEU A 28 -8.36 -2.45 -2.23
N ILE A 29 -7.80 -1.42 -2.88
CA ILE A 29 -6.78 -0.57 -2.28
C ILE A 29 -7.31 0.14 -1.03
N PHE A 30 -8.53 0.69 -1.09
CA PHE A 30 -9.08 1.38 0.08
C PHE A 30 -9.46 0.42 1.21
N LYS A 31 -9.83 -0.81 0.90
CA LYS A 31 -10.00 -1.85 1.93
C LYS A 31 -8.68 -2.21 2.59
N ASP A 32 -7.61 -2.33 1.80
CA ASP A 32 -6.27 -2.54 2.34
C ASP A 32 -5.87 -1.38 3.24
N LEU A 33 -6.09 -0.14 2.77
CA LEU A 33 -5.76 1.07 3.51
C LEU A 33 -6.44 1.11 4.87
N GLU A 34 -7.71 0.74 4.95
CA GLU A 34 -8.43 0.71 6.22
C GLU A 34 -7.73 -0.16 7.26
N ARG A 35 -7.17 -1.28 6.84
CA ARG A 35 -6.47 -2.19 7.75
C ARG A 35 -5.08 -1.70 8.13
N PHE A 36 -4.42 -0.91 7.27
CA PHE A 36 -3.17 -0.24 7.61
C PHE A 36 -3.38 1.00 8.47
N ALA A 37 -4.58 1.56 8.48
CA ALA A 37 -4.92 2.76 9.22
C ALA A 37 -5.38 2.43 10.64
N TYR A 38 -4.46 2.03 11.48
CA TYR A 38 -4.74 1.73 12.89
C TYR A 38 -4.21 2.84 13.81
N GLY A 39 -4.71 2.85 15.05
CA GLY A 39 -4.30 3.83 16.06
C GLY A 39 -4.69 5.25 15.67
N GLU A 40 -3.74 6.18 15.77
CA GLU A 40 -3.95 7.60 15.49
C GLU A 40 -4.24 7.91 14.02
N ARG A 41 -4.02 6.96 13.12
CA ARG A 41 -4.28 7.13 11.69
C ARG A 41 -5.76 7.05 11.33
N LYS A 42 -6.59 6.52 12.22
CA LYS A 42 -8.04 6.39 11.96
C LYS A 42 -8.74 7.74 12.00
N ASN A 43 -9.82 7.85 11.21
CA ASN A 43 -10.76 8.99 11.24
C ASN A 43 -10.19 10.35 10.85
N LYS A 44 -9.15 10.37 10.03
CA LYS A 44 -8.53 11.63 9.57
C LYS A 44 -8.96 12.06 8.15
N GLY A 45 -9.92 11.35 7.57
CA GLY A 45 -10.33 11.57 6.20
C GLY A 45 -9.46 10.78 5.20
N PRO A 46 -9.99 10.52 3.98
CA PRO A 46 -9.34 9.61 3.03
C PRO A 46 -7.93 10.03 2.63
N TYR A 47 -7.75 11.27 2.21
CA TYR A 47 -6.45 11.75 1.75
C TYR A 47 -5.42 11.77 2.88
N ARG A 48 -5.80 12.27 4.05
CA ARG A 48 -4.86 12.36 5.19
C ARG A 48 -4.44 10.98 5.66
N THR A 49 -5.37 10.05 5.76
CA THR A 49 -5.08 8.65 6.10
C THR A 49 -4.15 8.01 5.08
N PHE A 50 -4.45 8.17 3.81
CA PHE A 50 -3.60 7.66 2.72
C PHE A 50 -2.19 8.23 2.81
N SER A 51 -2.07 9.54 3.01
CA SER A 51 -0.77 10.22 3.09
C SER A 51 0.07 9.71 4.25
N GLU A 52 -0.52 9.57 5.43
CA GLU A 52 0.21 9.06 6.59
C GLU A 52 0.67 7.61 6.38
N VAL A 53 -0.21 6.76 5.87
CA VAL A 53 0.14 5.36 5.68
C VAL A 53 1.23 5.20 4.62
N ILE A 54 1.11 5.86 3.48
CA ILE A 54 2.11 5.70 2.41
C ILE A 54 3.47 6.29 2.78
N LEU A 55 3.49 7.35 3.59
CA LEU A 55 4.74 7.96 4.02
C LEU A 55 5.48 7.14 5.08
N PHE A 56 4.75 6.52 6.00
CA PHE A 56 5.36 5.89 7.17
C PHE A 56 5.30 4.37 7.17
N ASP A 57 4.53 3.75 6.29
CA ASP A 57 4.40 2.29 6.24
C ASP A 57 4.85 1.74 4.89
N LYS A 58 6.07 1.20 4.87
CA LYS A 58 6.63 0.64 3.63
C LYS A 58 5.90 -0.61 3.17
N CYS A 59 5.30 -1.38 4.08
CA CYS A 59 4.52 -2.56 3.70
C CYS A 59 3.32 -2.17 2.86
N PHE A 60 2.66 -1.06 3.19
CA PHE A 60 1.56 -0.55 2.40
C PHE A 60 2.01 -0.22 0.97
N ARG A 61 3.21 0.32 0.81
CA ARG A 61 3.75 0.61 -0.53
C ARG A 61 3.86 -0.65 -1.38
N ASN A 62 4.29 -1.76 -0.79
CA ASN A 62 4.38 -3.05 -1.48
C ASN A 62 3.00 -3.58 -1.86
N VAL A 63 2.02 -3.46 -0.98
CA VAL A 63 0.65 -3.86 -1.25
C VAL A 63 0.03 -2.99 -2.35
N LEU A 64 0.22 -1.68 -2.27
CA LEU A 64 -0.26 -0.74 -3.28
C LEU A 64 0.37 -1.02 -4.65
N GLU A 65 1.67 -1.27 -4.69
CA GLU A 65 2.39 -1.61 -5.92
C GLU A 65 1.84 -2.91 -6.53
N PHE A 66 1.59 -3.91 -5.70
CA PHE A 66 0.96 -5.15 -6.12
C PHE A 66 -0.40 -4.92 -6.78
N ARG A 67 -1.24 -4.09 -6.16
CA ARG A 67 -2.57 -3.74 -6.71
C ARG A 67 -2.45 -2.98 -8.03
N MET A 68 -1.59 -1.98 -8.07
CA MET A 68 -1.41 -1.16 -9.28
C MET A 68 -0.84 -1.95 -10.45
N LYS A 69 0.05 -2.89 -10.18
CA LYS A 69 0.64 -3.75 -11.20
C LYS A 69 -0.41 -4.57 -11.96
N LYS A 70 -1.50 -4.92 -11.31
CA LYS A 70 -2.61 -5.65 -11.95
C LYS A 70 -3.35 -4.81 -12.98
N GLU A 71 -3.31 -3.49 -12.84
CA GLU A 71 -3.92 -2.58 -13.79
C GLU A 71 -2.92 -2.07 -14.81
N SER A 72 -1.75 -1.61 -14.36
CA SER A 72 -0.78 -0.94 -15.22
C SER A 72 0.63 -1.04 -14.63
N LYS A 73 1.56 -1.58 -15.41
CA LYS A 73 2.98 -1.60 -15.04
C LYS A 73 3.56 -0.20 -14.93
N ILE A 74 3.05 0.75 -15.73
CA ILE A 74 3.49 2.14 -15.71
C ILE A 74 3.12 2.81 -14.38
N LYS A 75 1.88 2.62 -13.93
CA LYS A 75 1.44 3.16 -12.63
C LYS A 75 2.25 2.59 -11.47
N ALA A 76 2.52 1.28 -11.50
CA ALA A 76 3.35 0.64 -10.49
C ALA A 76 4.78 1.20 -10.49
N MET A 77 5.35 1.47 -11.67
CA MET A 77 6.67 2.07 -11.80
C MET A 77 6.69 3.49 -11.24
N MET A 78 5.67 4.31 -11.54
CA MET A 78 5.53 5.65 -10.99
C MET A 78 5.48 5.62 -9.47
N LEU A 79 4.71 4.69 -8.91
CA LEU A 79 4.65 4.52 -7.46
C LEU A 79 6.05 4.25 -6.88
N ARG A 80 6.79 3.31 -7.45
CA ARG A 80 8.12 2.96 -6.95
C ARG A 80 9.13 4.10 -7.04
N VAL A 81 9.00 4.96 -8.06
CA VAL A 81 9.87 6.13 -8.21
C VAL A 81 9.67 7.12 -7.07
N PHE A 82 8.41 7.41 -6.73
CA PHE A 82 8.09 8.39 -5.68
C PHE A 82 8.07 7.81 -4.27
N PHE A 83 7.76 6.53 -4.15
CA PHE A 83 7.67 5.84 -2.86
C PHE A 83 8.34 4.46 -2.98
N PRO A 84 9.65 4.40 -2.69
CA PRO A 84 10.37 3.13 -2.75
C PRO A 84 9.73 2.04 -1.89
N ILE A 85 9.63 0.85 -2.45
CA ILE A 85 9.06 -0.31 -1.75
C ILE A 85 10.14 -1.07 -0.97
N LYS A 86 9.72 -1.98 -0.09
CA LYS A 86 10.62 -2.90 0.61
C LYS A 86 11.14 -3.95 -0.38
N LYS A 87 12.45 -4.11 -0.43
CA LYS A 87 13.09 -5.10 -1.31
C LYS A 87 13.05 -6.53 -0.73
N ASP A 88 12.91 -6.63 0.58
CA ASP A 88 12.89 -7.90 1.31
C ASP A 88 11.47 -8.44 1.54
N MET A 89 10.49 -7.90 0.82
CA MET A 89 9.11 -8.36 0.82
C MET A 89 8.68 -8.61 -0.62
N GLU A 90 8.10 -9.77 -0.87
CA GLU A 90 7.70 -10.16 -2.22
C GLU A 90 6.24 -10.61 -2.24
N ILE A 91 5.46 -10.05 -3.16
CA ILE A 91 4.09 -10.48 -3.42
C ILE A 91 4.06 -10.91 -4.89
N GLY A 92 3.92 -12.21 -5.12
CA GLY A 92 3.90 -12.78 -6.47
C GLY A 92 2.55 -12.63 -7.16
N ARG A 93 2.37 -13.36 -8.23
CA ARG A 93 1.10 -13.39 -8.96
C ARG A 93 0.08 -14.18 -8.15
N CYS A 94 -0.73 -13.47 -7.42
CA CYS A 94 -1.71 -14.03 -6.51
C CYS A 94 -3.02 -13.27 -6.65
N ASP A 95 -4.13 -13.97 -6.53
CA ASP A 95 -5.44 -13.33 -6.46
C ASP A 95 -5.77 -13.14 -4.98
N ILE A 96 -5.71 -11.89 -4.51
CA ILE A 96 -5.90 -11.56 -3.11
C ILE A 96 -7.11 -10.64 -2.94
N GLY A 97 -8.05 -11.05 -2.09
CA GLY A 97 -9.20 -10.23 -1.73
C GLY A 97 -8.81 -8.93 -1.04
N GLY A 98 -9.77 -8.02 -0.86
CA GLY A 98 -9.55 -6.75 -0.19
C GLY A 98 -9.24 -6.90 1.29
N GLY A 99 -8.53 -5.92 1.85
CA GLY A 99 -8.18 -5.94 3.27
C GLY A 99 -6.89 -6.68 3.58
N LEU A 100 -5.96 -6.76 2.64
CA LEU A 100 -4.64 -7.31 2.87
C LEU A 100 -3.82 -6.36 3.74
N VAL A 101 -3.27 -6.86 4.85
CA VAL A 101 -2.36 -6.10 5.70
C VAL A 101 -1.13 -6.94 6.02
N CYS A 102 0.03 -6.29 6.00
CA CYS A 102 1.30 -6.92 6.37
C CYS A 102 1.93 -6.11 7.49
N TYR A 103 2.36 -6.79 8.54
CA TYR A 103 3.04 -6.18 9.69
C TYR A 103 4.53 -6.48 9.60
N HIS A 104 5.34 -5.41 9.57
CA HIS A 104 6.80 -5.43 9.45
C HIS A 104 7.34 -5.96 8.12
N GLY A 105 6.84 -7.04 7.60
CA GLY A 105 7.09 -7.51 6.23
C GLY A 105 8.48 -8.03 5.90
N HIS A 106 9.44 -8.00 6.83
CA HIS A 106 10.80 -8.45 6.57
C HIS A 106 10.84 -9.94 6.20
N GLY A 107 11.42 -10.27 5.05
CA GLY A 107 11.53 -11.66 4.59
C GLY A 107 10.20 -12.34 4.30
N THR A 108 9.16 -11.58 4.06
CA THR A 108 7.82 -12.13 3.75
C THR A 108 7.70 -12.39 2.25
N VAL A 109 7.23 -13.59 1.90
CA VAL A 109 6.98 -13.99 0.51
C VAL A 109 5.55 -14.51 0.41
N ILE A 110 4.76 -13.88 -0.43
CA ILE A 110 3.40 -14.32 -0.74
C ILE A 110 3.38 -14.83 -2.17
N ALA A 111 3.29 -16.15 -2.32
CA ALA A 111 3.29 -16.81 -3.62
C ALA A 111 2.10 -17.76 -3.78
N ALA A 112 1.09 -17.62 -2.96
CA ALA A 112 -0.12 -18.43 -3.00
C ALA A 112 -0.91 -18.17 -4.29
N HIS A 113 -1.71 -19.14 -4.71
CA HIS A 113 -2.55 -19.00 -5.89
C HIS A 113 -3.72 -18.04 -5.62
N LYS A 114 -4.37 -18.18 -4.48
CA LYS A 114 -5.52 -17.37 -4.11
C LYS A 114 -5.57 -17.16 -2.59
N ILE A 115 -5.89 -15.95 -2.18
CA ILE A 115 -6.08 -15.58 -0.77
C ILE A 115 -7.40 -14.80 -0.67
N GLY A 116 -8.19 -15.09 0.37
CA GLY A 116 -9.47 -14.44 0.60
C GLY A 116 -9.33 -13.01 1.13
N GLU A 117 -10.44 -12.47 1.64
CA GLU A 117 -10.51 -11.12 2.18
C GLU A 117 -9.91 -11.05 3.59
N ASN A 118 -9.44 -9.86 3.96
CA ASN A 118 -8.96 -9.53 5.32
C ASN A 118 -7.81 -10.41 5.81
N PHE A 119 -6.91 -10.76 4.91
CA PHE A 119 -5.74 -11.55 5.23
C PHE A 119 -4.68 -10.71 5.93
N SER A 120 -4.13 -11.24 7.02
CA SER A 120 -3.04 -10.62 7.77
C SER A 120 -1.80 -11.48 7.69
N VAL A 121 -0.65 -10.86 7.45
CA VAL A 121 0.64 -11.57 7.40
C VAL A 121 1.70 -10.78 8.14
N TRP A 122 2.65 -11.47 8.73
CA TRP A 122 3.75 -10.89 9.50
C TRP A 122 5.09 -11.17 8.83
N GLN A 123 6.16 -10.64 9.42
CA GLN A 123 7.52 -10.85 8.92
C GLN A 123 7.90 -12.34 8.91
N GLY A 124 8.76 -12.70 7.95
CA GLY A 124 9.32 -14.06 7.88
C GLY A 124 8.34 -15.14 7.45
N VAL A 125 7.17 -14.76 6.94
CA VAL A 125 6.15 -15.72 6.50
C VAL A 125 6.31 -15.99 5.02
N THR A 126 6.30 -17.27 4.64
CA THR A 126 6.28 -17.71 3.24
C THR A 126 5.01 -18.52 3.00
N ILE A 127 4.25 -18.11 2.00
CA ILE A 127 3.00 -18.77 1.62
C ILE A 127 3.07 -19.21 0.17
#